data_fe13254b78e63ecea731fb42aa0668fb
#
_entry.id   fe13254b78e63ecea731fb42aa0668fb
#
_cell.length_a   1.000
_cell.length_b   1.000
_cell.length_c   1.000
_cell.angle_alpha   90.00
_cell.angle_beta   90.00
_cell.angle_gamma   90.00
#
_symmetry.space_group_name_H-M   'P 1'
#
loop_
_entity.id
_entity.type
_entity.pdbx_description
1 polymer ?
#
loop_
_entity_poly.entity_id
_entity_poly.type
_entity_poly.pdbx_seq_one_letter_code
_entity_poly.pdbx_strand_id
1 'polypeptide(L)'
;MKFGKRLKHQIQQTLPEWRNKFLCYKDLKKLVRLISLAPMSLGVSVGKAEAEFVYLLNVEIEKFNSFFMEQEEDFIIRHSELQQRIQRVCSTLGPEGSQPSETDYKDEMERIRKDIINFHGEMVLLVNYSNINYTGLAKILKKYDKRTGGLLRLPFIQKVLQQPFFTTDLVSKLIKECESTIDRLFPTVKQKNKRADMVERSNTTTDGLNIFRNTVAALETMQEMRSGSSTYSHFSLPPLNIPEPDLIRSVQLNSPIPIP
;
A
#
# COMPACT_ATOMS: atom_id res chain seq x y z
N MET A 1 -0.21 -15.06 13.86
CA MET A 1 -0.42 -13.85 14.74
C MET A 1 -1.90 -13.46 14.74
N LYS A 2 -2.44 -12.85 15.83
CA LYS A 2 -3.83 -12.33 15.84
C LYS A 2 -3.93 -11.10 14.94
N PHE A 3 -4.97 -11.01 14.09
CA PHE A 3 -5.14 -9.93 13.11
C PHE A 3 -4.94 -8.51 13.68
N GLY A 4 -5.54 -8.22 14.85
CA GLY A 4 -5.39 -6.89 15.45
C GLY A 4 -3.95 -6.51 15.87
N LYS A 5 -3.07 -7.48 16.14
CA LYS A 5 -1.65 -7.23 16.35
C LYS A 5 -0.93 -6.95 15.02
N ARG A 6 -1.28 -7.70 13.96
CA ARG A 6 -0.76 -7.46 12.60
C ARG A 6 -1.17 -6.09 12.09
N LEU A 7 -2.46 -5.73 12.20
CA LEU A 7 -2.95 -4.40 11.81
C LEU A 7 -2.18 -3.29 12.54
N LYS A 8 -2.00 -3.40 13.87
CA LYS A 8 -1.23 -2.40 14.62
C LYS A 8 0.20 -2.29 14.12
N HIS A 9 0.85 -3.40 13.82
CA HIS A 9 2.22 -3.42 13.29
C HIS A 9 2.30 -2.74 11.93
N GLN A 10 1.38 -3.04 11.01
CA GLN A 10 1.30 -2.42 9.70
C GLN A 10 1.04 -0.91 9.77
N ILE A 11 0.14 -0.47 10.67
CA ILE A 11 -0.07 0.96 10.91
C ILE A 11 1.22 1.67 11.37
N GLN A 12 2.06 0.98 12.14
CA GLN A 12 3.36 1.54 12.58
C GLN A 12 4.39 1.61 11.46
N GLN A 13 4.29 0.72 10.48
CA GLN A 13 5.19 0.62 9.31
C GLN A 13 4.72 1.46 8.11
N THR A 14 3.59 2.14 8.20
CA THR A 14 3.13 3.05 7.14
C THR A 14 3.58 4.48 7.39
N LEU A 15 3.31 5.36 6.43
CA LEU A 15 3.58 6.78 6.55
C LEU A 15 2.86 7.37 7.77
N PRO A 16 3.51 8.25 8.55
CA PRO A 16 2.93 8.77 9.79
C PRO A 16 1.55 9.39 9.62
N GLU A 17 1.34 10.15 8.54
CA GLU A 17 0.10 10.86 8.20
C GLU A 17 -1.04 9.91 7.82
N TRP A 18 -0.76 8.68 7.42
CA TRP A 18 -1.76 7.68 7.03
C TRP A 18 -2.30 6.86 8.21
N ARG A 19 -1.63 6.90 9.37
CA ARG A 19 -1.89 6.00 10.50
C ARG A 19 -3.31 6.08 11.04
N ASN A 20 -3.90 7.26 11.04
CA ASN A 20 -5.27 7.49 11.52
C ASN A 20 -6.36 7.13 10.48
N LYS A 21 -5.96 6.82 9.24
CA LYS A 21 -6.87 6.48 8.15
C LYS A 21 -7.25 5.00 8.12
N PHE A 22 -6.53 4.14 8.85
CA PHE A 22 -6.82 2.70 8.92
C PHE A 22 -8.06 2.37 9.76
N LEU A 23 -8.55 1.12 9.59
CA LEU A 23 -9.72 0.58 10.28
C LEU A 23 -9.58 0.66 11.80
N CYS A 24 -10.58 1.25 12.47
CA CYS A 24 -10.72 1.26 13.93
C CYS A 24 -11.17 -0.12 14.47
N TYR A 25 -10.41 -1.16 14.12
CA TYR A 25 -10.74 -2.56 14.41
C TYR A 25 -11.01 -2.86 15.88
N LYS A 26 -10.33 -2.16 16.80
CA LYS A 26 -10.49 -2.34 18.25
C LYS A 26 -11.88 -1.92 18.72
N ASP A 27 -12.41 -0.84 18.19
CA ASP A 27 -13.69 -0.28 18.62
C ASP A 27 -14.85 -1.08 18.03
N LEU A 28 -14.78 -1.41 16.75
CA LEU A 28 -15.72 -2.36 16.14
C LEU A 28 -15.74 -3.71 16.87
N LYS A 29 -14.60 -4.20 17.31
CA LYS A 29 -14.51 -5.44 18.11
C LYS A 29 -15.17 -5.31 19.49
N LYS A 30 -15.09 -4.12 20.14
CA LYS A 30 -15.77 -3.86 21.40
C LYS A 30 -17.30 -3.90 21.19
N LEU A 31 -17.81 -3.24 20.14
CA LEU A 31 -19.24 -3.26 19.82
C LEU A 31 -19.77 -4.65 19.56
N VAL A 32 -19.09 -5.45 18.74
CA VAL A 32 -19.47 -6.86 18.50
C VAL A 32 -19.51 -7.65 19.82
N ARG A 33 -18.65 -7.33 20.78
CA ARG A 33 -18.71 -7.97 22.11
C ARG A 33 -19.95 -7.51 22.92
N LEU A 34 -20.25 -6.21 22.90
CA LEU A 34 -21.42 -5.67 23.60
C LEU A 34 -22.71 -6.25 23.04
N ILE A 35 -22.88 -6.27 21.72
CA ILE A 35 -24.04 -6.87 21.05
C ILE A 35 -24.20 -8.35 21.47
N SER A 36 -23.10 -9.11 21.51
CA SER A 36 -23.15 -10.54 21.86
C SER A 36 -23.39 -10.84 23.34
N LEU A 37 -23.28 -9.85 24.23
CA LEU A 37 -23.50 -10.00 25.68
C LEU A 37 -24.85 -9.47 26.12
N ALA A 38 -25.55 -8.74 25.26
CA ALA A 38 -26.86 -8.16 25.60
C ALA A 38 -27.89 -9.29 25.77
N PRO A 39 -28.61 -9.34 26.90
CA PRO A 39 -29.65 -10.36 27.13
C PRO A 39 -30.76 -10.22 26.09
N MET A 40 -31.30 -11.33 25.60
CA MET A 40 -32.43 -11.34 24.65
C MET A 40 -33.69 -10.60 25.17
N SER A 41 -33.81 -10.39 26.47
CA SER A 41 -34.93 -9.67 27.10
C SER A 41 -34.92 -8.15 26.86
N LEU A 42 -33.83 -7.57 26.37
CA LEU A 42 -33.66 -6.14 26.11
C LEU A 42 -33.62 -5.83 24.60
N GLY A 43 -34.58 -6.36 23.83
CA GLY A 43 -34.61 -6.26 22.36
C GLY A 43 -34.39 -4.86 21.77
N VAL A 44 -34.84 -3.80 22.43
CA VAL A 44 -34.64 -2.40 22.01
C VAL A 44 -33.17 -1.97 22.12
N SER A 45 -32.43 -2.46 23.13
CA SER A 45 -31.01 -2.13 23.34
C SER A 45 -30.10 -2.84 22.33
N VAL A 46 -30.43 -4.07 21.94
CA VAL A 46 -29.67 -4.85 20.96
C VAL A 46 -29.78 -4.23 19.57
N GLY A 47 -30.99 -3.89 19.12
CA GLY A 47 -31.19 -3.26 17.81
C GLY A 47 -30.48 -1.92 17.67
N LYS A 48 -30.39 -1.12 18.76
CA LYS A 48 -29.64 0.12 18.76
C LYS A 48 -28.13 -0.12 18.61
N ALA A 49 -27.57 -1.10 19.30
CA ALA A 49 -26.15 -1.43 19.23
C ALA A 49 -25.77 -2.04 17.85
N GLU A 50 -26.67 -2.79 17.23
CA GLU A 50 -26.49 -3.30 15.86
C GLU A 50 -26.52 -2.16 14.83
N ALA A 51 -27.48 -1.23 14.95
CA ALA A 51 -27.56 -0.06 14.11
C ALA A 51 -26.29 0.81 14.24
N GLU A 52 -25.77 1.00 15.45
CA GLU A 52 -24.52 1.69 15.70
C GLU A 52 -23.33 0.98 15.05
N PHE A 53 -23.27 -0.36 15.13
CA PHE A 53 -22.21 -1.15 14.48
C PHE A 53 -22.23 -0.97 12.97
N VAL A 54 -23.41 -1.08 12.34
CA VAL A 54 -23.56 -0.87 10.89
C VAL A 54 -23.23 0.58 10.50
N TYR A 55 -23.66 1.55 11.29
CA TYR A 55 -23.32 2.95 11.08
C TYR A 55 -21.81 3.17 11.09
N LEU A 56 -21.10 2.67 12.11
CA LEU A 56 -19.64 2.80 12.19
C LEU A 56 -18.92 2.08 11.06
N LEU A 57 -19.40 0.91 10.58
CA LEU A 57 -18.86 0.26 9.40
C LEU A 57 -18.96 1.15 8.16
N ASN A 58 -20.09 1.84 7.98
CA ASN A 58 -20.25 2.78 6.86
C ASN A 58 -19.33 3.99 6.98
N VAL A 59 -19.21 4.56 8.18
CA VAL A 59 -18.26 5.67 8.46
C VAL A 59 -16.82 5.27 8.16
N GLU A 60 -16.42 4.04 8.52
CA GLU A 60 -15.10 3.53 8.18
C GLU A 60 -14.89 3.40 6.67
N ILE A 61 -15.90 2.92 5.91
CA ILE A 61 -15.83 2.84 4.44
C ILE A 61 -15.70 4.23 3.82
N GLU A 62 -16.49 5.21 4.26
CA GLU A 62 -16.41 6.58 3.75
C GLU A 62 -15.03 7.18 4.01
N LYS A 63 -14.48 6.96 5.20
CA LYS A 63 -13.10 7.36 5.52
C LYS A 63 -12.09 6.72 4.57
N PHE A 64 -12.24 5.42 4.25
CA PHE A 64 -11.34 4.72 3.33
C PHE A 64 -11.46 5.27 1.92
N ASN A 65 -12.68 5.48 1.43
CA ASN A 65 -12.91 6.02 0.10
C ASN A 65 -12.32 7.43 -0.05
N SER A 66 -12.64 8.33 0.90
CA SER A 66 -12.16 9.71 0.84
C SER A 66 -10.63 9.77 0.82
N PHE A 67 -9.98 9.01 1.71
CA PHE A 67 -8.52 8.98 1.77
C PHE A 67 -7.91 8.34 0.51
N PHE A 68 -8.46 7.22 0.04
CA PHE A 68 -7.94 6.51 -1.12
C PHE A 68 -8.04 7.36 -2.38
N MET A 69 -9.20 8.00 -2.62
CA MET A 69 -9.42 8.87 -3.77
C MET A 69 -8.52 10.10 -3.75
N GLU A 70 -8.33 10.72 -2.57
CA GLU A 70 -7.39 11.83 -2.39
C GLU A 70 -5.95 11.43 -2.77
N GLN A 71 -5.49 10.25 -2.33
CA GLN A 71 -4.17 9.76 -2.66
C GLN A 71 -4.04 9.37 -4.15
N GLU A 72 -5.09 8.76 -4.72
CA GLU A 72 -5.11 8.37 -6.13
C GLU A 72 -5.03 9.59 -7.03
N GLU A 73 -5.76 10.67 -6.72
CA GLU A 73 -5.70 11.94 -7.45
C GLU A 73 -4.31 12.58 -7.36
N ASP A 74 -3.72 12.65 -6.15
CA ASP A 74 -2.35 13.13 -5.95
C ASP A 74 -1.34 12.33 -6.78
N PHE A 75 -1.48 11.00 -6.83
CA PHE A 75 -0.59 10.15 -7.61
C PHE A 75 -0.70 10.39 -9.12
N ILE A 76 -1.89 10.67 -9.64
CA ILE A 76 -2.08 11.03 -11.07
C ILE A 76 -1.33 12.33 -11.38
N ILE A 77 -1.48 13.34 -10.54
CA ILE A 77 -0.84 14.65 -10.73
C ILE A 77 0.69 14.48 -10.67
N ARG A 78 1.21 13.89 -9.62
CA ARG A 78 2.65 13.66 -9.42
C ARG A 78 3.26 12.80 -10.53
N HIS A 79 2.55 11.80 -11.02
CA HIS A 79 3.00 10.99 -12.15
C HIS A 79 3.16 11.84 -13.41
N SER A 80 2.17 12.70 -13.71
CA SER A 80 2.22 13.61 -14.87
C SER A 80 3.39 14.59 -14.77
N GLU A 81 3.59 15.21 -13.60
CA GLU A 81 4.71 16.12 -13.35
C GLU A 81 6.06 15.43 -13.51
N LEU A 82 6.20 14.21 -12.99
CA LEU A 82 7.40 13.42 -13.10
C LEU A 82 7.72 13.07 -14.57
N GLN A 83 6.72 12.67 -15.34
CA GLN A 83 6.88 12.40 -16.78
C GLN A 83 7.33 13.67 -17.56
N GLN A 84 6.73 14.82 -17.28
CA GLN A 84 7.13 16.08 -17.88
C GLN A 84 8.56 16.50 -17.51
N ARG A 85 8.97 16.25 -16.25
CA ARG A 85 10.32 16.52 -15.78
C ARG A 85 11.34 15.62 -16.49
N ILE A 86 11.05 14.33 -16.62
CA ILE A 86 11.87 13.37 -17.37
C ILE A 86 12.02 13.83 -18.81
N GLN A 87 10.92 14.18 -19.47
CA GLN A 87 10.94 14.61 -20.87
C GLN A 87 11.80 15.87 -21.05
N ARG A 88 11.66 16.86 -20.16
CA ARG A 88 12.49 18.08 -20.18
C ARG A 88 13.97 17.76 -20.04
N VAL A 89 14.34 16.94 -19.07
CA VAL A 89 15.75 16.57 -18.84
C VAL A 89 16.32 15.82 -20.03
N CYS A 90 15.59 14.86 -20.61
CA CYS A 90 16.06 14.14 -21.78
C CYS A 90 16.19 15.00 -23.03
N SER A 91 15.33 16.01 -23.22
CA SER A 91 15.36 16.88 -24.39
C SER A 91 16.34 18.04 -24.28
N THR A 92 16.56 18.58 -23.08
CA THR A 92 17.38 19.79 -22.87
C THR A 92 18.82 19.45 -22.48
N LEU A 93 19.02 18.39 -21.72
CA LEU A 93 20.29 17.96 -21.15
C LEU A 93 20.87 16.70 -21.82
N GLY A 94 20.16 16.14 -22.80
CA GLY A 94 20.63 14.95 -23.54
C GLY A 94 21.91 15.20 -24.33
N PRO A 95 22.58 14.13 -24.82
CA PRO A 95 23.90 14.20 -25.48
C PRO A 95 23.94 15.07 -26.77
N GLU A 96 22.79 15.44 -27.30
CA GLU A 96 22.68 16.33 -28.48
C GLU A 96 22.21 17.76 -28.12
N GLY A 97 22.00 18.07 -26.84
CA GLY A 97 21.53 19.39 -26.37
C GLY A 97 22.68 20.37 -26.12
N SER A 98 22.43 21.65 -26.38
CA SER A 98 23.36 22.74 -26.17
C SER A 98 23.71 22.91 -24.69
N GLN A 99 24.85 22.36 -24.29
CA GLN A 99 25.58 22.58 -23.03
C GLN A 99 24.81 23.00 -21.75
N PRO A 100 24.44 22.05 -20.92
CA PRO A 100 24.86 22.08 -19.54
C PRO A 100 25.90 20.99 -19.23
N SER A 101 26.60 21.15 -18.12
CA SER A 101 27.64 20.23 -17.69
C SER A 101 27.09 18.78 -17.61
N GLU A 102 27.85 17.81 -18.08
CA GLU A 102 27.55 16.36 -17.96
C GLU A 102 27.23 15.98 -16.49
N THR A 103 27.79 16.72 -15.53
CA THR A 103 27.52 16.58 -14.11
C THR A 103 26.08 16.96 -13.76
N ASP A 104 25.55 18.08 -14.29
CA ASP A 104 24.19 18.53 -13.99
C ASP A 104 23.14 17.54 -14.51
N TYR A 105 23.38 16.94 -15.67
CA TYR A 105 22.54 15.87 -16.21
C TYR A 105 22.51 14.63 -15.29
N LYS A 106 23.70 14.17 -14.86
CA LYS A 106 23.81 13.02 -13.97
C LYS A 106 23.14 13.24 -12.62
N ASP A 107 23.35 14.42 -12.04
CA ASP A 107 22.75 14.78 -10.75
C ASP A 107 21.22 14.84 -10.83
N GLU A 108 20.68 15.42 -11.90
CA GLU A 108 19.24 15.51 -12.10
C GLU A 108 18.61 14.14 -12.39
N MET A 109 19.27 13.31 -13.17
CA MET A 109 18.83 11.91 -13.40
C MET A 109 18.84 11.08 -12.11
N GLU A 110 19.82 11.27 -11.23
CA GLU A 110 19.83 10.58 -9.92
C GLU A 110 18.70 11.07 -8.99
N ARG A 111 18.37 12.36 -9.03
CA ARG A 111 17.18 12.90 -8.31
C ARG A 111 15.89 12.30 -8.86
N ILE A 112 15.72 12.26 -10.17
CA ILE A 112 14.56 11.64 -10.83
C ILE A 112 14.45 10.17 -10.42
N ARG A 113 15.56 9.43 -10.39
CA ARG A 113 15.58 8.03 -9.97
C ARG A 113 15.07 7.87 -8.54
N LYS A 114 15.54 8.68 -7.61
CA LYS A 114 15.08 8.66 -6.22
C LYS A 114 13.59 8.97 -6.11
N ASP A 115 13.13 9.98 -6.83
CA ASP A 115 11.73 10.41 -6.83
C ASP A 115 10.81 9.30 -7.37
N ILE A 116 11.20 8.62 -8.47
CA ILE A 116 10.43 7.48 -9.01
C ILE A 116 10.36 6.33 -8.00
N ILE A 117 11.48 5.98 -7.36
CA ILE A 117 11.53 4.88 -6.38
C ILE A 117 10.64 5.19 -5.17
N ASN A 118 10.70 6.41 -4.64
CA ASN A 118 9.86 6.82 -3.52
C ASN A 118 8.38 6.82 -3.91
N PHE A 119 8.06 7.38 -5.06
CA PHE A 119 6.71 7.43 -5.59
C PHE A 119 6.11 6.02 -5.82
N HIS A 120 6.90 5.12 -6.42
CA HIS A 120 6.53 3.70 -6.54
C HIS A 120 6.24 3.08 -5.17
N GLY A 121 7.10 3.32 -4.19
CA GLY A 121 6.91 2.81 -2.82
C GLY A 121 5.61 3.29 -2.18
N GLU A 122 5.27 4.57 -2.30
CA GLU A 122 4.03 5.14 -1.79
C GLU A 122 2.80 4.50 -2.42
N MET A 123 2.81 4.28 -3.75
CA MET A 123 1.72 3.60 -4.45
C MET A 123 1.53 2.16 -3.96
N VAL A 124 2.62 1.42 -3.74
CA VAL A 124 2.56 0.06 -3.15
C VAL A 124 1.98 0.09 -1.73
N LEU A 125 2.33 1.10 -0.93
CA LEU A 125 1.75 1.28 0.40
C LEU A 125 0.24 1.55 0.33
N LEU A 126 -0.26 2.29 -0.69
CA LEU A 126 -1.68 2.53 -0.88
C LEU A 126 -2.44 1.24 -1.26
N VAL A 127 -1.86 0.40 -2.11
CA VAL A 127 -2.43 -0.93 -2.41
C VAL A 127 -2.47 -1.82 -1.15
N ASN A 128 -1.43 -1.78 -0.32
CA ASN A 128 -1.42 -2.49 0.96
C ASN A 128 -2.48 -1.94 1.93
N TYR A 129 -2.67 -0.63 1.97
CA TYR A 129 -3.73 0.03 2.74
C TYR A 129 -5.11 -0.52 2.37
N SER A 130 -5.44 -0.61 1.09
CA SER A 130 -6.68 -1.22 0.59
C SER A 130 -6.85 -2.66 1.11
N ASN A 131 -5.85 -3.50 0.89
CA ASN A 131 -5.86 -4.91 1.24
C ASN A 131 -6.06 -5.16 2.75
N ILE A 132 -5.39 -4.38 3.60
CA ILE A 132 -5.47 -4.50 5.05
C ILE A 132 -6.84 -4.08 5.57
N ASN A 133 -7.39 -2.96 5.06
CA ASN A 133 -8.69 -2.46 5.48
C ASN A 133 -9.81 -3.43 5.04
N TYR A 134 -9.78 -3.93 3.82
CA TYR A 134 -10.68 -4.99 3.34
C TYR A 134 -10.61 -6.24 4.24
N THR A 135 -9.39 -6.73 4.49
CA THR A 135 -9.19 -7.91 5.35
C THR A 135 -9.73 -7.68 6.77
N GLY A 136 -9.57 -6.47 7.28
CA GLY A 136 -10.11 -6.05 8.58
C GLY A 136 -11.62 -6.09 8.62
N LEU A 137 -12.28 -5.52 7.62
CA LEU A 137 -13.75 -5.56 7.46
C LEU A 137 -14.24 -7.01 7.37
N ALA A 138 -13.65 -7.83 6.51
CA ALA A 138 -14.04 -9.23 6.36
C ALA A 138 -13.91 -10.01 7.67
N LYS A 139 -12.86 -9.74 8.47
CA LYS A 139 -12.65 -10.41 9.77
C LYS A 139 -13.58 -9.93 10.86
N ILE A 140 -13.92 -8.64 10.91
CA ILE A 140 -14.85 -8.13 11.92
C ILE A 140 -16.28 -8.57 11.62
N LEU A 141 -16.69 -8.58 10.36
CA LEU A 141 -18.00 -9.10 9.92
C LEU A 141 -18.13 -10.61 10.20
N LYS A 142 -17.11 -11.42 9.88
CA LYS A 142 -17.09 -12.85 10.27
C LYS A 142 -17.23 -13.02 11.78
N LYS A 143 -16.65 -12.13 12.56
CA LYS A 143 -16.74 -12.18 14.01
C LYS A 143 -18.13 -11.79 14.51
N TYR A 144 -18.76 -10.81 13.86
CA TYR A 144 -20.14 -10.42 14.12
C TYR A 144 -21.07 -11.61 13.89
N ASP A 145 -21.10 -12.18 12.67
CA ASP A 145 -21.94 -13.32 12.32
C ASP A 145 -21.78 -14.48 13.29
N LYS A 146 -20.52 -14.84 13.61
CA LYS A 146 -20.25 -15.94 14.55
C LYS A 146 -20.81 -15.71 15.95
N ARG A 147 -20.90 -14.47 16.41
CA ARG A 147 -21.28 -14.13 17.78
C ARG A 147 -22.75 -13.84 17.96
N THR A 148 -23.35 -13.24 16.96
CA THR A 148 -24.76 -12.80 17.00
C THR A 148 -25.69 -13.79 16.32
N GLY A 149 -25.16 -14.70 15.49
CA GLY A 149 -25.97 -15.55 14.61
C GLY A 149 -26.50 -14.80 13.37
N GLY A 150 -26.14 -13.52 13.22
CA GLY A 150 -26.53 -12.70 12.08
C GLY A 150 -25.87 -13.13 10.76
N LEU A 151 -26.36 -12.60 9.65
CA LEU A 151 -25.86 -12.84 8.28
C LEU A 151 -25.46 -11.52 7.60
N LEU A 152 -24.74 -10.68 8.30
CA LEU A 152 -24.37 -9.35 7.80
C LEU A 152 -23.16 -9.41 6.83
N ARG A 153 -22.30 -10.42 6.96
CA ARG A 153 -21.03 -10.48 6.25
C ARG A 153 -21.19 -10.48 4.73
N LEU A 154 -22.07 -11.33 4.19
CA LEU A 154 -22.20 -11.48 2.74
C LEU A 154 -22.66 -10.19 2.05
N PRO A 155 -23.84 -9.62 2.40
CA PRO A 155 -24.31 -8.41 1.73
C PRO A 155 -23.36 -7.22 1.94
N PHE A 156 -22.73 -7.12 3.10
CA PHE A 156 -21.82 -6.02 3.37
C PHE A 156 -20.52 -6.13 2.55
N ILE A 157 -19.94 -7.32 2.41
CA ILE A 157 -18.75 -7.52 1.57
C ILE A 157 -19.06 -7.27 0.10
N GLN A 158 -20.22 -7.67 -0.40
CA GLN A 158 -20.65 -7.32 -1.79
C GLN A 158 -20.65 -5.81 -2.02
N LYS A 159 -21.12 -5.02 -1.04
CA LYS A 159 -21.04 -3.56 -1.07
C LYS A 159 -19.61 -3.06 -1.05
N VAL A 160 -18.74 -3.65 -0.23
CA VAL A 160 -17.32 -3.26 -0.10
C VAL A 160 -16.54 -3.48 -1.39
N LEU A 161 -16.82 -4.57 -2.12
CA LEU A 161 -16.14 -4.87 -3.38
C LEU A 161 -16.41 -3.84 -4.49
N GLN A 162 -17.44 -3.02 -4.34
CA GLN A 162 -17.81 -1.95 -5.28
C GLN A 162 -17.28 -0.57 -4.85
N GLN A 163 -16.54 -0.50 -3.74
CA GLN A 163 -16.06 0.78 -3.21
C GLN A 163 -14.75 1.22 -3.88
N PRO A 164 -14.55 2.55 -4.05
CA PRO A 164 -13.33 3.10 -4.64
C PRO A 164 -12.05 2.57 -3.99
N PHE A 165 -11.97 2.54 -2.65
CA PHE A 165 -10.77 2.08 -1.97
C PHE A 165 -10.39 0.61 -2.25
N PHE A 166 -11.31 -0.20 -2.75
CA PHE A 166 -11.06 -1.60 -3.13
C PHE A 166 -10.58 -1.72 -4.58
N THR A 167 -10.95 -0.78 -5.46
CA THR A 167 -10.61 -0.77 -6.88
C THR A 167 -9.22 -0.15 -7.07
N THR A 168 -8.18 -0.99 -7.13
CA THR A 168 -6.77 -0.56 -7.19
C THR A 168 -6.17 -0.59 -8.60
N ASP A 169 -6.98 -0.70 -9.64
CA ASP A 169 -6.51 -0.92 -11.02
C ASP A 169 -5.68 0.26 -11.55
N LEU A 170 -6.12 1.50 -11.28
CA LEU A 170 -5.42 2.70 -11.70
C LEU A 170 -4.05 2.81 -11.00
N VAL A 171 -4.00 2.65 -9.69
CA VAL A 171 -2.75 2.67 -8.94
C VAL A 171 -1.80 1.56 -9.41
N SER A 172 -2.33 0.37 -9.67
CA SER A 172 -1.55 -0.76 -10.22
C SER A 172 -0.99 -0.47 -11.61
N LYS A 173 -1.72 0.28 -12.44
CA LYS A 173 -1.26 0.75 -13.74
C LYS A 173 -0.10 1.76 -13.59
N LEU A 174 -0.25 2.75 -12.71
CA LEU A 174 0.80 3.74 -12.43
C LEU A 174 2.08 3.07 -11.89
N ILE A 175 1.95 2.05 -11.02
CA ILE A 175 3.08 1.25 -10.55
C ILE A 175 3.85 0.65 -11.73
N LYS A 176 3.17 -0.02 -12.66
CA LYS A 176 3.79 -0.63 -13.84
C LYS A 176 4.43 0.39 -14.78
N GLU A 177 3.82 1.57 -14.93
CA GLU A 177 4.38 2.65 -15.73
C GLU A 177 5.67 3.22 -15.10
N CYS A 178 5.74 3.33 -13.77
CA CYS A 178 6.97 3.68 -13.05
C CYS A 178 8.05 2.61 -13.24
N GLU A 179 7.72 1.33 -13.10
CA GLU A 179 8.65 0.22 -13.34
C GLU A 179 9.23 0.27 -14.76
N SER A 180 8.37 0.40 -15.77
CA SER A 180 8.80 0.54 -17.17
C SER A 180 9.69 1.76 -17.42
N THR A 181 9.41 2.86 -16.70
CA THR A 181 10.20 4.09 -16.81
C THR A 181 11.58 3.91 -16.19
N ILE A 182 11.68 3.23 -15.05
CA ILE A 182 12.97 2.91 -14.43
C ILE A 182 13.80 2.01 -15.35
N ASP A 183 13.20 0.94 -15.87
CA ASP A 183 13.91 0.00 -16.76
C ASP A 183 14.44 0.67 -18.03
N ARG A 184 13.69 1.64 -18.56
CA ARG A 184 14.08 2.40 -19.76
C ARG A 184 15.18 3.41 -19.48
N LEU A 185 15.08 4.14 -18.37
CA LEU A 185 16.01 5.24 -18.06
C LEU A 185 17.29 4.76 -17.36
N PHE A 186 17.18 3.66 -16.60
CA PHE A 186 18.27 3.13 -15.78
C PHE A 186 18.46 1.64 -16.05
N PRO A 187 18.78 1.24 -17.30
CA PRO A 187 18.96 -0.17 -17.64
C PRO A 187 20.06 -0.77 -16.78
N THR A 188 19.71 -1.78 -15.99
CA THR A 188 20.67 -2.52 -15.17
C THR A 188 21.63 -3.22 -16.10
N VAL A 189 22.84 -2.69 -16.27
CA VAL A 189 23.92 -3.40 -16.95
C VAL A 189 24.15 -4.67 -16.15
N LYS A 190 23.77 -5.82 -16.72
CA LYS A 190 24.12 -7.14 -16.19
C LYS A 190 25.65 -7.28 -16.28
N GLN A 191 26.38 -6.61 -15.39
CA GLN A 191 27.80 -6.84 -15.24
C GLN A 191 28.01 -8.18 -14.54
N LYS A 192 28.35 -9.18 -15.35
CA LYS A 192 29.14 -10.33 -14.91
C LYS A 192 30.44 -9.81 -14.30
N ASN A 193 30.63 -10.11 -13.02
CA ASN A 193 31.93 -10.14 -12.32
C ASN A 193 32.88 -8.96 -12.52
N LYS A 194 33.04 -8.13 -11.47
CA LYS A 194 34.40 -8.01 -10.86
C LYS A 194 34.28 -7.19 -9.56
N ARG A 195 34.93 -7.74 -8.52
CA ARG A 195 35.28 -7.06 -7.28
C ARG A 195 35.93 -5.71 -7.59
N ALA A 196 35.44 -4.67 -6.99
CA ALA A 196 36.27 -3.55 -6.54
C ALA A 196 35.44 -2.65 -5.62
N ASP A 197 35.98 -2.44 -4.45
CA ASP A 197 35.65 -1.41 -3.48
C ASP A 197 35.40 -0.06 -4.14
N MET A 198 34.21 0.50 -3.93
CA MET A 198 34.08 1.95 -3.73
C MET A 198 32.83 2.19 -2.91
N VAL A 199 33.06 2.48 -1.64
CA VAL A 199 32.07 3.04 -0.73
C VAL A 199 31.80 4.47 -1.21
N GLU A 200 30.91 4.62 -2.16
CA GLU A 200 30.33 5.93 -2.46
C GLU A 200 29.14 6.11 -1.52
N ARG A 201 29.36 6.93 -0.49
CA ARG A 201 28.32 7.40 0.43
C ARG A 201 27.29 8.19 -0.36
N SER A 202 26.32 7.51 -0.95
CA SER A 202 25.13 8.18 -1.43
C SER A 202 24.36 8.66 -0.19
N ASN A 203 24.20 9.96 -0.04
CA ASN A 203 23.29 10.59 0.92
C ASN A 203 21.83 10.24 0.56
N THR A 204 21.45 8.99 0.81
CA THR A 204 20.05 8.58 0.74
C THR A 204 19.36 9.23 1.93
N THR A 205 18.44 10.14 1.68
CA THR A 205 17.67 10.80 2.73
C THR A 205 17.00 9.74 3.60
N THR A 206 16.97 9.96 4.91
CA THR A 206 16.38 9.04 5.91
C THR A 206 14.94 8.64 5.52
N ASP A 207 14.22 9.53 4.85
CA ASP A 207 12.84 9.30 4.40
C ASP A 207 12.74 8.28 3.27
N GLY A 208 13.63 8.32 2.27
CA GLY A 208 13.65 7.33 1.19
C GLY A 208 13.96 5.91 1.68
N LEU A 209 14.87 5.75 2.65
CA LEU A 209 15.15 4.45 3.29
C LEU A 209 13.94 3.94 4.08
N ASN A 210 13.18 4.84 4.72
CA ASN A 210 11.98 4.48 5.45
C ASN A 210 10.86 4.03 4.50
N ILE A 211 10.63 4.72 3.39
CA ILE A 211 9.63 4.34 2.39
C ILE A 211 9.98 2.96 1.81
N PHE A 212 11.23 2.73 1.44
CA PHE A 212 11.68 1.44 0.92
C PHE A 212 11.44 0.29 1.92
N ARG A 213 11.86 0.46 3.18
CA ARG A 213 11.64 -0.54 4.24
C ARG A 213 10.15 -0.82 4.44
N ASN A 214 9.33 0.22 4.46
CA ASN A 214 7.89 0.11 4.63
C ASN A 214 7.25 -0.61 3.43
N THR A 215 7.75 -0.36 2.22
CA THR A 215 7.29 -1.03 0.99
C THR A 215 7.58 -2.52 1.02
N VAL A 216 8.79 -2.93 1.40
CA VAL A 216 9.16 -4.35 1.55
C VAL A 216 8.25 -5.03 2.58
N ALA A 217 8.08 -4.43 3.75
CA ALA A 217 7.20 -4.96 4.79
C ALA A 217 5.73 -5.04 4.35
N ALA A 218 5.27 -4.09 3.52
CA ALA A 218 3.94 -4.11 2.93
C ALA A 218 3.77 -5.28 1.96
N LEU A 219 4.73 -5.52 1.07
CA LEU A 219 4.71 -6.63 0.11
C LEU A 219 4.70 -7.98 0.82
N GLU A 220 5.56 -8.19 1.82
CA GLU A 220 5.58 -9.40 2.64
C GLU A 220 4.22 -9.63 3.32
N THR A 221 3.62 -8.58 3.88
CA THR A 221 2.29 -8.69 4.51
C THR A 221 1.20 -9.02 3.50
N MET A 222 1.22 -8.43 2.32
CA MET A 222 0.26 -8.75 1.26
C MET A 222 0.39 -10.22 0.82
N GLN A 223 1.60 -10.72 0.68
CA GLN A 223 1.87 -12.12 0.35
C GLN A 223 1.39 -13.06 1.47
N GLU A 224 1.72 -12.78 2.74
CA GLU A 224 1.24 -13.57 3.88
C GLU A 224 -0.30 -13.56 4.03
N MET A 225 -0.96 -12.44 3.76
CA MET A 225 -2.43 -12.37 3.84
C MET A 225 -3.10 -13.26 2.79
N ARG A 226 -2.48 -13.44 1.65
CA ARG A 226 -2.97 -14.27 0.55
C ARG A 226 -2.61 -15.74 0.71
N SER A 227 -1.41 -16.06 1.18
CA SER A 227 -0.94 -17.44 1.42
C SER A 227 -1.55 -18.07 2.68
N GLY A 228 -1.92 -17.26 3.67
CA GLY A 228 -2.38 -17.73 4.99
C GLY A 228 -3.84 -18.20 5.05
N SER A 229 -4.57 -18.26 3.94
CA SER A 229 -5.94 -18.77 3.89
C SER A 229 -5.96 -20.18 3.32
N SER A 230 -6.00 -21.18 4.20
CA SER A 230 -6.12 -22.62 3.81
C SER A 230 -7.46 -22.99 3.14
N THR A 231 -8.38 -22.05 3.03
CA THR A 231 -9.66 -22.20 2.34
C THR A 231 -9.84 -21.04 1.37
N TYR A 232 -9.76 -21.31 0.09
CA TYR A 232 -10.26 -20.42 -0.94
C TYR A 232 -11.73 -20.14 -0.65
N SER A 233 -12.05 -18.92 -0.30
CA SER A 233 -13.39 -18.46 -0.01
C SER A 233 -13.69 -17.31 -0.97
N HIS A 234 -14.96 -17.13 -1.29
CA HIS A 234 -15.49 -15.96 -2.05
C HIS A 234 -15.05 -14.60 -1.49
N PHE A 235 -14.51 -14.59 -0.27
CA PHE A 235 -14.01 -13.41 0.45
C PHE A 235 -12.48 -13.34 0.51
N SER A 236 -11.78 -14.17 -0.25
CA SER A 236 -10.33 -14.11 -0.34
C SER A 236 -9.93 -12.98 -1.30
N LEU A 237 -8.84 -12.29 -0.97
CA LEU A 237 -8.27 -11.29 -1.87
C LEU A 237 -7.85 -11.97 -3.19
N PRO A 238 -8.05 -11.30 -4.34
CA PRO A 238 -7.58 -11.81 -5.61
C PRO A 238 -6.04 -11.97 -5.61
N PRO A 239 -5.46 -12.74 -6.54
CA PRO A 239 -4.01 -12.83 -6.70
C PRO A 239 -3.40 -11.43 -6.89
N LEU A 240 -2.19 -11.23 -6.37
CA LEU A 240 -1.43 -10.02 -6.63
C LEU A 240 -0.96 -10.03 -8.09
N ASN A 241 -1.44 -9.08 -8.88
CA ASN A 241 -0.93 -8.80 -10.22
C ASN A 241 0.22 -7.78 -10.20
N ILE A 242 0.85 -7.58 -9.05
CA ILE A 242 2.10 -6.82 -8.97
C ILE A 242 3.20 -7.80 -9.31
N PRO A 243 4.03 -7.57 -10.36
CA PRO A 243 5.16 -8.43 -10.68
C PRO A 243 6.06 -8.57 -9.45
N GLU A 244 6.68 -9.75 -9.29
CA GLU A 244 7.71 -9.93 -8.25
C GLU A 244 8.75 -8.83 -8.45
N PRO A 245 9.12 -8.12 -7.40
CA PRO A 245 9.85 -6.88 -7.54
C PRO A 245 11.31 -7.14 -7.92
N ASP A 246 11.59 -7.26 -9.19
CA ASP A 246 12.95 -7.11 -9.70
C ASP A 246 13.54 -5.75 -9.28
N LEU A 247 12.69 -4.76 -9.08
CA LEU A 247 13.00 -3.45 -8.50
C LEU A 247 13.49 -3.55 -7.05
N ILE A 248 12.84 -4.35 -6.20
CA ILE A 248 13.29 -4.58 -4.83
C ILE A 248 14.63 -5.34 -4.85
N ARG A 249 14.81 -6.31 -5.74
CA ARG A 249 16.10 -6.98 -5.94
C ARG A 249 17.19 -6.03 -6.42
N SER A 250 16.90 -5.15 -7.36
CA SER A 250 17.89 -4.19 -7.87
C SER A 250 18.29 -3.15 -6.82
N VAL A 251 17.37 -2.75 -5.94
CA VAL A 251 17.66 -1.84 -4.83
C VAL A 251 18.34 -2.57 -3.66
N GLN A 252 18.01 -3.85 -3.40
CA GLN A 252 18.69 -4.69 -2.40
C GLN A 252 20.16 -4.97 -2.78
N LEU A 253 20.48 -5.14 -4.08
CA LEU A 253 21.85 -5.33 -4.54
C LEU A 253 22.74 -4.10 -4.34
N ASN A 254 22.15 -2.92 -4.17
CA ASN A 254 22.85 -1.66 -3.92
C ASN A 254 22.73 -1.18 -2.46
N SER A 255 22.14 -1.97 -1.56
CA SER A 255 22.01 -1.63 -0.14
C SER A 255 23.13 -2.28 0.67
N PRO A 256 23.89 -1.53 1.51
CA PRO A 256 24.95 -2.08 2.36
C PRO A 256 24.41 -2.77 3.63
N ILE A 257 23.11 -3.02 3.76
CA ILE A 257 22.52 -3.61 4.97
C ILE A 257 22.13 -5.05 4.66
N PRO A 258 22.80 -6.08 5.24
CA PRO A 258 22.30 -7.44 5.21
C PRO A 258 21.00 -7.51 6.03
N ILE A 259 19.92 -7.99 5.42
CA ILE A 259 18.68 -8.31 6.11
C ILE A 259 18.87 -9.69 6.75
N PRO A 260 18.57 -9.84 8.06
CA PRO A 260 18.67 -11.12 8.77
C PRO A 260 17.67 -12.15 8.28
#